data_59eac787b626383f5ada8347bd3f46a2
#
_entry.id   59eac787b626383f5ada8347bd3f46a2
#
_cell.length_a   1.000
_cell.length_b   1.000
_cell.length_c   1.000
_cell.angle_alpha   90.00
_cell.angle_beta   90.00
_cell.angle_gamma   90.00
#
_symmetry.space_group_name_H-M   'P 1'
#
loop_
_entity.id
_entity.type
_entity.pdbx_description
1 polymer ?
#
loop_
_entity_poly.entity_id
_entity_poly.type
_entity_poly.pdbx_seq_one_letter_code
_entity_poly.pdbx_strand_id
1 'polypeptide(L)'
;RDDIAQRRAMLLVDEVGGHERILAQFALCPGEDPTYHHIEDGAWPEDVPYATIHRLASAGHVGGIGRLCVQWCLQQGLPVRADTHADNTYMQHTLKACGFVRCGTIYTEDGTPRWAYYHYAI
;
A
#
# COMPACT_ATOMS: atom_id res chain seq x y z
N ARG A 1 -17.99 5.23 9.30
CA ARG A 1 -17.92 5.17 10.70
C ARG A 1 -16.96 4.08 11.17
N ASP A 2 -17.35 2.85 11.05
CA ASP A 2 -16.45 1.78 11.44
C ASP A 2 -15.23 1.72 10.54
N ASP A 3 -15.41 2.04 9.29
CA ASP A 3 -14.29 2.09 8.35
C ASP A 3 -13.25 3.10 8.79
N ILE A 4 -13.72 4.25 9.27
CA ILE A 4 -12.82 5.28 9.75
C ILE A 4 -12.07 4.78 10.99
N ALA A 5 -12.77 4.09 11.87
CA ALA A 5 -12.15 3.57 13.09
C ALA A 5 -11.09 2.52 12.80
N GLN A 6 -11.24 1.77 11.70
CA GLN A 6 -10.29 0.73 11.33
C GLN A 6 -9.13 1.25 10.50
N ARG A 7 -9.28 2.44 9.93
CA ARG A 7 -8.21 3.02 9.11
C ARG A 7 -7.12 3.56 10.01
N ARG A 8 -5.89 3.19 9.71
CA ARG A 8 -4.72 3.62 10.47
C ARG A 8 -3.87 4.53 9.61
N ALA A 9 -3.99 5.83 9.86
CA ALA A 9 -3.13 6.82 9.23
C ALA A 9 -1.79 6.82 9.98
N MET A 10 -0.71 6.59 9.24
CA MET A 10 0.62 6.44 9.80
C MET A 10 1.54 7.49 9.26
N LEU A 11 2.45 7.94 10.12
CA LEU A 11 3.49 8.89 9.74
C LEU A 11 4.85 8.28 10.09
N LEU A 12 5.79 8.37 9.16
CA LEU A 12 7.18 8.10 9.45
C LEU A 12 7.87 9.45 9.62
N VAL A 13 8.46 9.66 10.78
CA VAL A 13 9.07 10.93 11.11
C VAL A 13 10.55 10.74 11.46
N ASP A 14 11.29 11.79 11.28
CA ASP A 14 12.70 11.89 11.66
C ASP A 14 12.87 13.13 12.50
N GLU A 15 13.90 13.15 13.34
CA GLU A 15 14.18 14.31 14.17
C GLU A 15 15.56 14.85 13.82
N VAL A 16 15.60 16.09 13.40
CA VAL A 16 16.83 16.75 13.00
C VAL A 16 16.90 18.10 13.70
N GLY A 17 17.97 18.30 14.49
CA GLY A 17 18.18 19.58 15.18
C GLY A 17 17.06 19.94 16.14
N GLY A 18 16.42 18.94 16.77
CA GLY A 18 15.32 19.17 17.68
C GLY A 18 13.97 19.40 17.01
N HIS A 19 13.89 19.26 15.69
CA HIS A 19 12.65 19.45 14.93
C HIS A 19 12.26 18.15 14.25
N GLU A 20 10.97 17.83 14.29
CA GLU A 20 10.43 16.67 13.58
C GLU A 20 10.27 16.97 12.10
N ARG A 21 10.55 15.97 11.28
CA ARG A 21 10.38 16.01 9.84
C ARG A 21 9.53 14.83 9.43
N ILE A 22 8.47 15.09 8.68
CA ILE A 22 7.64 13.99 8.15
C ILE A 22 8.33 13.45 6.91
N LEU A 23 8.74 12.18 6.95
CA LEU A 23 9.39 11.51 5.84
C LEU A 23 8.39 10.79 4.95
N ALA A 24 7.30 10.29 5.50
CA ALA A 24 6.29 9.59 4.73
C ALA A 24 4.97 9.56 5.49
N GLN A 25 3.91 9.35 4.75
CA GLN A 25 2.59 9.11 5.33
C GLN A 25 1.85 8.10 4.47
N PHE A 26 1.02 7.28 5.11
CA PHE A 26 0.22 6.27 4.43
C PHE A 26 -0.90 5.85 5.34
N ALA A 27 -1.85 5.08 4.79
CA ALA A 27 -2.91 4.47 5.59
C ALA A 27 -2.87 2.97 5.38
N LEU A 28 -2.98 2.22 6.47
CA LEU A 28 -3.14 0.77 6.40
C LEU A 28 -4.57 0.47 6.84
N CYS A 29 -5.34 -0.14 5.94
CA CYS A 29 -6.77 -0.34 6.12
C CYS A 29 -7.10 -1.82 6.14
N PRO A 30 -7.32 -2.43 7.33
CA PRO A 30 -7.83 -3.79 7.40
C PRO A 30 -9.26 -3.85 6.87
N GLY A 31 -9.64 -5.01 6.33
CA GLY A 31 -10.99 -5.22 5.84
C GLY A 31 -11.08 -5.11 4.33
N GLU A 32 -12.27 -5.45 3.81
CA GLU A 32 -12.49 -5.46 2.38
C GLU A 32 -12.50 -4.07 1.79
N ASP A 33 -11.91 -3.94 0.62
CA ASP A 33 -11.94 -2.71 -0.16
C ASP A 33 -12.85 -2.95 -1.36
N PRO A 34 -13.95 -2.20 -1.51
CA PRO A 34 -14.88 -2.43 -2.61
C PRO A 34 -14.25 -2.36 -3.99
N THR A 35 -13.22 -1.52 -4.18
CA THR A 35 -12.56 -1.41 -5.48
C THR A 35 -11.78 -2.67 -5.84
N TYR A 36 -11.57 -3.57 -4.88
CA TYR A 36 -10.84 -4.81 -5.09
C TYR A 36 -11.75 -6.00 -5.37
N HIS A 37 -13.07 -5.80 -5.36
CA HIS A 37 -14.00 -6.89 -5.62
C HIS A 37 -13.95 -7.35 -7.07
N HIS A 38 -13.60 -6.45 -7.99
CA HIS A 38 -13.48 -6.78 -9.41
C HIS A 38 -12.02 -6.61 -9.82
N ILE A 39 -11.45 -7.65 -10.40
CA ILE A 39 -10.08 -7.62 -10.90
C ILE A 39 -10.05 -8.26 -12.28
N GLU A 40 -9.31 -7.66 -13.21
CA GLU A 40 -9.14 -8.11 -14.57
C GLU A 40 -7.70 -8.48 -14.85
N ASP A 41 -7.46 -9.22 -15.91
CA ASP A 41 -6.11 -9.61 -16.35
C ASP A 41 -5.37 -10.42 -15.30
N GLY A 42 -6.13 -11.16 -14.48
CA GLY A 42 -5.57 -11.97 -13.42
C GLY A 42 -6.56 -12.18 -12.30
N ALA A 43 -6.05 -12.47 -11.12
CA ALA A 43 -6.90 -12.73 -9.96
C ALA A 43 -6.09 -12.52 -8.69
N TRP A 44 -6.80 -12.18 -7.60
CA TRP A 44 -6.17 -12.16 -6.28
C TRP A 44 -5.77 -13.59 -5.90
N PRO A 45 -4.55 -13.79 -5.37
CA PRO A 45 -4.07 -15.14 -5.08
C PRO A 45 -4.82 -15.87 -3.98
N GLU A 46 -5.43 -15.12 -3.04
CA GLU A 46 -6.13 -15.70 -1.91
C GLU A 46 -7.41 -14.94 -1.64
N ASP A 47 -8.40 -15.65 -1.10
CA ASP A 47 -9.66 -15.05 -0.64
C ASP A 47 -9.70 -15.17 0.88
N VAL A 48 -8.88 -14.37 1.55
CA VAL A 48 -8.75 -14.34 3.01
C VAL A 48 -8.72 -12.89 3.46
N PRO A 49 -8.93 -12.62 4.75
CA PRO A 49 -8.82 -11.25 5.26
C PRO A 49 -7.47 -10.64 4.92
N TYR A 50 -7.47 -9.37 4.60
CA TYR A 50 -6.26 -8.66 4.18
C TYR A 50 -6.31 -7.22 4.66
N ALA A 51 -5.19 -6.54 4.53
CA ALA A 51 -5.11 -5.10 4.75
C ALA A 51 -4.63 -4.43 3.45
N THR A 52 -5.02 -3.18 3.26
CA THR A 52 -4.68 -2.43 2.04
C THR A 52 -3.85 -1.21 2.41
N ILE A 53 -2.77 -0.99 1.64
CA ILE A 53 -1.98 0.23 1.76
C ILE A 53 -2.58 1.30 0.86
N HIS A 54 -2.93 2.44 1.45
CA HIS A 54 -3.46 3.58 0.71
C HIS A 54 -2.60 4.81 0.90
N ARG A 55 -2.49 5.62 -0.14
CA ARG A 55 -1.96 6.98 -0.06
C ARG A 55 -0.53 7.05 0.46
N LEU A 56 0.28 6.08 0.08
CA LEU A 56 1.69 6.13 0.46
C LEU A 56 2.37 7.28 -0.28
N ALA A 57 2.83 8.25 0.48
CA ALA A 57 3.59 9.37 -0.04
C ALA A 57 4.86 9.52 0.77
N SER A 58 5.99 9.68 0.11
CA SER A 58 7.28 9.80 0.77
C SER A 58 8.00 11.06 0.33
N ALA A 59 8.86 11.55 1.19
CA ALA A 59 9.76 12.65 0.84
C ALA A 59 10.77 12.14 -0.17
N GLY A 60 10.81 12.74 -1.35
CA GLY A 60 11.59 12.22 -2.46
C GLY A 60 13.10 12.37 -2.30
N HIS A 61 13.55 13.13 -1.29
CA HIS A 61 14.97 13.37 -1.09
C HIS A 61 15.64 12.32 -0.18
N VAL A 62 14.86 11.37 0.35
CA VAL A 62 15.41 10.32 1.23
C VAL A 62 15.09 8.98 0.62
N GLY A 63 16.12 8.22 0.23
CA GLY A 63 15.94 6.91 -0.38
C GLY A 63 15.47 5.86 0.61
N GLY A 64 14.70 4.89 0.10
CA GLY A 64 14.29 3.74 0.90
C GLY A 64 13.13 3.96 1.85
N ILE A 65 12.57 5.15 1.91
CA ILE A 65 11.49 5.47 2.85
C ILE A 65 10.22 4.71 2.52
N GLY A 66 9.83 4.66 1.25
CA GLY A 66 8.65 3.89 0.85
C GLY A 66 8.78 2.42 1.20
N ARG A 67 9.97 1.87 1.02
CA ARG A 67 10.23 0.47 1.36
C ARG A 67 10.07 0.22 2.86
N LEU A 68 10.56 1.13 3.70
CA LEU A 68 10.39 0.99 5.15
C LEU A 68 8.92 0.97 5.54
N CYS A 69 8.12 1.85 4.93
CA CYS A 69 6.69 1.91 5.22
C CYS A 69 5.99 0.61 4.81
N VAL A 70 6.31 0.10 3.63
CA VAL A 70 5.72 -1.15 3.15
C VAL A 70 6.12 -2.32 4.03
N GLN A 71 7.40 -2.39 4.43
CA GLN A 71 7.87 -3.45 5.31
C GLN A 71 7.15 -3.43 6.66
N TRP A 72 6.91 -2.24 7.20
CA TRP A 72 6.14 -2.13 8.43
C TRP A 72 4.74 -2.71 8.26
N CYS A 73 4.08 -2.41 7.12
CA CYS A 73 2.75 -2.93 6.84
C CYS A 73 2.75 -4.46 6.79
N LEU A 74 3.78 -5.06 6.21
CA LEU A 74 3.87 -6.51 6.12
C LEU A 74 4.00 -7.19 7.48
N GLN A 75 4.50 -6.48 8.48
CA GLN A 75 4.73 -7.05 9.80
C GLN A 75 3.48 -7.03 10.68
N GLN A 76 2.36 -6.54 10.16
CA GLN A 76 1.13 -6.46 10.95
C GLN A 76 0.31 -7.76 10.96
N GLY A 77 0.76 -8.79 10.26
CA GLY A 77 0.20 -10.13 10.40
C GLY A 77 -0.83 -10.54 9.36
N LEU A 78 -1.20 -9.65 8.46
CA LEU A 78 -2.18 -9.95 7.41
C LEU A 78 -1.51 -9.94 6.04
N PRO A 79 -2.08 -10.65 5.07
CA PRO A 79 -1.73 -10.40 3.68
C PRO A 79 -2.00 -8.93 3.34
N VAL A 80 -1.21 -8.37 2.44
CA VAL A 80 -1.31 -6.96 2.10
C VAL A 80 -1.60 -6.80 0.62
N ARG A 81 -2.59 -5.98 0.30
CA ARG A 81 -2.92 -5.58 -1.06
C ARG A 81 -2.55 -4.13 -1.26
N ALA A 82 -2.17 -3.81 -2.47
CA ALA A 82 -1.88 -2.43 -2.85
C ALA A 82 -2.16 -2.27 -4.33
N ASP A 83 -2.41 -1.03 -4.74
CA ASP A 83 -2.55 -0.72 -6.16
C ASP A 83 -1.77 0.53 -6.48
N THR A 84 -1.35 0.64 -7.74
CA THR A 84 -0.59 1.78 -8.18
C THR A 84 -0.87 2.08 -9.64
N HIS A 85 -0.73 3.34 -10.01
CA HIS A 85 -0.90 3.77 -11.38
C HIS A 85 0.23 3.20 -12.26
N ALA A 86 -0.09 2.93 -13.52
CA ALA A 86 0.90 2.39 -14.46
C ALA A 86 2.11 3.31 -14.64
N ASP A 87 1.93 4.60 -14.41
CA ASP A 87 3.01 5.58 -14.55
C ASP A 87 3.86 5.73 -13.27
N ASN A 88 3.44 5.12 -12.17
CA ASN A 88 4.15 5.27 -10.90
C ASN A 88 5.22 4.20 -10.77
N THR A 89 6.31 4.38 -11.50
CA THR A 89 7.41 3.39 -11.51
C THR A 89 8.08 3.26 -10.15
N TYR A 90 8.13 4.35 -9.38
CA TYR A 90 8.70 4.29 -8.04
C TYR A 90 7.95 3.29 -7.16
N MET A 91 6.63 3.40 -7.13
CA MET A 91 5.83 2.51 -6.29
C MET A 91 5.86 1.06 -6.80
N GLN A 92 5.87 0.87 -8.12
CA GLN A 92 6.00 -0.47 -8.69
C GLN A 92 7.30 -1.14 -8.23
N HIS A 93 8.40 -0.41 -8.31
CA HIS A 93 9.70 -0.94 -7.88
C HIS A 93 9.74 -1.19 -6.38
N THR A 94 9.14 -0.29 -5.59
CA THR A 94 9.08 -0.44 -4.14
C THR A 94 8.32 -1.70 -3.74
N LEU A 95 7.15 -1.92 -4.33
CA LEU A 95 6.35 -3.10 -4.03
C LEU A 95 7.08 -4.38 -4.44
N LYS A 96 7.66 -4.40 -5.64
CA LYS A 96 8.40 -5.58 -6.10
C LYS A 96 9.61 -5.86 -5.21
N ALA A 97 10.33 -4.82 -4.82
CA ALA A 97 11.49 -4.98 -3.95
C ALA A 97 11.11 -5.54 -2.58
N CYS A 98 9.88 -5.30 -2.14
CA CYS A 98 9.37 -5.84 -0.88
C CYS A 98 8.73 -7.22 -1.04
N GLY A 99 8.74 -7.79 -2.23
CA GLY A 99 8.25 -9.14 -2.47
C GLY A 99 6.81 -9.25 -2.94
N PHE A 100 6.17 -8.14 -3.27
CA PHE A 100 4.82 -8.16 -3.84
C PHE A 100 4.85 -8.71 -5.25
N VAL A 101 3.77 -9.37 -5.65
CA VAL A 101 3.57 -9.81 -7.02
C VAL A 101 2.41 -9.04 -7.62
N ARG A 102 2.55 -8.65 -8.87
CA ARG A 102 1.43 -8.07 -9.60
C ARG A 102 0.47 -9.19 -9.98
N CYS A 103 -0.82 -8.99 -9.70
CA CYS A 103 -1.81 -10.04 -9.89
C CYS A 103 -2.98 -9.65 -10.79
N GLY A 104 -3.01 -8.42 -11.30
CA GLY A 104 -4.06 -8.01 -12.23
C GLY A 104 -4.24 -6.51 -12.28
N THR A 105 -5.41 -6.11 -12.74
CA THR A 105 -5.80 -4.71 -12.88
C THR A 105 -7.11 -4.48 -12.16
N ILE A 106 -7.16 -3.44 -11.32
CA ILE A 106 -8.40 -2.99 -10.69
C ILE A 106 -8.73 -1.59 -11.22
N TYR A 107 -9.91 -1.10 -10.91
CA TYR A 107 -10.35 0.20 -11.35
C TYR A 107 -10.83 1.00 -10.14
N THR A 108 -10.40 2.26 -10.07
CA THR A 108 -10.89 3.18 -9.03
C THR A 108 -12.32 3.58 -9.36
N GLU A 109 -12.95 4.33 -8.43
CA GLU A 109 -14.35 4.71 -8.60
C GLU A 109 -14.58 5.52 -9.88
N ASP A 110 -13.59 6.30 -10.30
CA ASP A 110 -13.70 7.10 -11.53
C ASP A 110 -13.31 6.31 -12.79
N GLY A 111 -13.08 5.00 -12.68
CA GLY A 111 -12.74 4.15 -13.80
C GLY A 111 -11.27 4.14 -14.19
N THR A 112 -10.41 4.75 -13.39
CA THR A 112 -8.97 4.74 -13.67
C THR A 112 -8.38 3.36 -13.42
N PRO A 113 -7.67 2.78 -14.41
CA PRO A 113 -7.02 1.49 -14.19
C PRO A 113 -5.81 1.62 -13.28
N ARG A 114 -5.65 0.64 -12.41
CA ARG A 114 -4.54 0.58 -11.47
C ARG A 114 -4.00 -0.85 -11.45
N TRP A 115 -2.68 -0.98 -11.35
CA TRP A 115 -2.05 -2.28 -11.23
C TRP A 115 -2.20 -2.78 -9.81
N ALA A 116 -2.69 -4.02 -9.65
CA ALA A 116 -2.97 -4.63 -8.36
C ALA A 116 -1.81 -5.52 -7.93
N TYR A 117 -1.41 -5.39 -6.66
CA TYR A 117 -0.27 -6.10 -6.09
C TYR A 117 -0.68 -6.81 -4.82
N TYR A 118 -0.04 -7.93 -4.55
CA TYR A 118 -0.37 -8.77 -3.40
C TYR A 118 0.90 -9.27 -2.73
N HIS A 119 0.86 -9.35 -1.41
CA HIS A 119 1.90 -10.01 -0.63
C HIS A 119 1.22 -10.92 0.40
N TYR A 120 1.64 -12.18 0.43
CA TYR A 120 1.13 -13.13 1.42
C TYR A 120 1.54 -12.71 2.82
N ALA A 121 0.81 -13.19 3.84
CA ALA A 121 1.21 -12.96 5.22
C ALA A 121 2.58 -13.58 5.48
N ILE A 122 3.40 -12.85 6.22
CA ILE A 122 4.74 -13.33 6.58
C ILE A 122 4.77 -13.99 7.94
#